data_f2fe967495a160451994a07ac1b0e0a0
#
_entry.id   f2fe967495a160451994a07ac1b0e0a0
#
_cell.length_a   1.000
_cell.length_b   1.000
_cell.length_c   1.000
_cell.angle_alpha   90.00
_cell.angle_beta   90.00
_cell.angle_gamma   90.00
#
_symmetry.space_group_name_H-M   'P 1'
#
loop_
_entity.id
_entity.type
_entity.pdbx_description
1 polymer ?
#
loop_
_entity_poly.entity_id
_entity_poly.type
_entity_poly.pdbx_seq_one_letter_code
_entity_poly.pdbx_strand_id
1 'polypeptide(L)'
;MNWLKKFGSLCLAVVLSVCLLAQVGSALADDKKVTSVEVETMPNKTVYVIGEEFSAEGGTLKVTYDDGTTEIVAMTDSSVKLSKPTMKTANTKNVTATVGKKRVVFKIEVVAGMCVVTFDLNYDGAPAASTQEVSKGGTASEPAAPARDGYEFVAWYADADYTHTYDFAAPVTGDTTVYAFWKKVGADFVTVTFDYDYYGVLLNQYSYPVEVGTQVKQPVANPERTGYAFDKWVDENGSDFDFSQPIMADITIKAAWNKTVSGQNTYVFEAEDTDLTGKIGPSYSGSAQEKSMIIYNESVGASGNRMVGYLYASGISLEFYIASDMDVDDANIDVSITGEFVTMSYDGNDYQVIVNGEAKSYPRVTIEATQSSMPQCADLISIKGVHLNKGANLIQLMTNNTNEVDGTTFKAYAPIVDCVKVTTEAVLIWDENHNEPATGNYQK
;
A
#
# COMPACT_ATOMS: atom_id res chain seq x y z
N MET A 1 -21.04 33.57 -0.74
CA MET A 1 -20.52 34.44 0.32
C MET A 1 -21.60 34.59 1.37
N ASN A 2 -21.55 33.88 2.47
CA ASN A 2 -22.40 33.83 3.66
C ASN A 2 -22.88 32.44 4.10
N TRP A 3 -21.93 31.52 4.32
CA TRP A 3 -22.24 30.30 5.09
C TRP A 3 -21.18 29.93 6.14
N LEU A 4 -20.19 30.77 6.34
CA LEU A 4 -19.09 30.62 7.32
C LEU A 4 -19.33 31.38 8.64
N LYS A 5 -20.59 31.66 9.02
CA LYS A 5 -20.91 32.44 10.24
C LYS A 5 -21.94 31.79 11.17
N LYS A 6 -22.01 30.46 11.28
CA LYS A 6 -22.93 29.84 12.26
C LYS A 6 -22.35 28.77 13.20
N PHE A 7 -21.02 28.58 13.25
CA PHE A 7 -20.39 27.72 14.25
C PHE A 7 -19.34 28.45 15.11
N GLY A 8 -19.52 29.69 15.33
CA GLY A 8 -18.63 30.51 16.17
C GLY A 8 -19.37 31.33 17.17
N SER A 9 -20.13 30.70 18.10
CA SER A 9 -20.58 31.45 19.30
C SER A 9 -21.29 30.50 20.26
N LEU A 10 -20.56 29.63 20.92
CA LEU A 10 -20.93 29.08 22.22
C LEU A 10 -19.73 28.41 22.91
N CYS A 11 -18.65 29.13 23.10
CA CYS A 11 -17.55 28.77 24.00
C CYS A 11 -16.79 30.05 24.38
N LEU A 12 -17.49 31.05 24.92
CA LEU A 12 -16.82 32.18 25.54
C LEU A 12 -17.63 32.66 26.74
N ALA A 13 -17.67 31.86 27.77
CA ALA A 13 -17.96 32.29 29.15
C ALA A 13 -17.74 31.10 30.06
N VAL A 14 -16.57 30.89 30.54
CA VAL A 14 -16.11 30.47 31.86
C VAL A 14 -14.59 30.25 31.78
N VAL A 15 -13.86 31.33 31.67
CA VAL A 15 -12.44 31.37 32.06
C VAL A 15 -12.22 32.67 32.78
N LEU A 16 -12.51 32.65 34.04
CA LEU A 16 -11.89 33.56 35.03
C LEU A 16 -12.27 33.05 36.42
N SER A 17 -11.56 32.08 36.90
CA SER A 17 -11.24 31.96 38.32
C SER A 17 -10.27 30.82 38.54
N VAL A 18 -9.21 31.16 39.23
CA VAL A 18 -8.18 30.29 39.82
C VAL A 18 -6.93 30.09 39.00
N CYS A 19 -6.19 31.16 38.80
CA CYS A 19 -4.74 31.09 38.88
C CYS A 19 -4.31 31.34 40.32
N LEU A 20 -4.17 30.28 41.08
CA LEU A 20 -3.31 30.23 42.26
C LEU A 20 -2.63 28.86 42.28
N LEU A 21 -1.63 28.68 41.42
CA LEU A 21 -0.69 27.59 41.53
C LEU A 21 0.34 27.99 42.58
N ALA A 22 0.15 27.52 43.77
CA ALA A 22 1.26 27.37 44.70
C ALA A 22 2.19 26.28 44.14
N GLN A 23 3.39 26.66 43.70
CA GLN A 23 4.49 25.74 43.63
C GLN A 23 4.74 25.18 45.03
N VAL A 24 4.30 23.96 45.26
CA VAL A 24 4.79 23.17 46.40
C VAL A 24 5.76 22.16 45.79
N GLY A 25 7.04 22.34 46.11
CA GLY A 25 8.09 21.43 45.75
C GLY A 25 7.76 20.03 46.21
N SER A 26 8.20 19.06 45.39
CA SER A 26 8.13 17.64 45.67
C SER A 26 8.82 17.30 46.99
N ALA A 27 8.05 17.29 48.07
CA ALA A 27 8.40 16.52 49.25
C ALA A 27 8.04 15.07 48.91
N LEU A 28 9.00 14.18 49.09
CA LEU A 28 8.84 12.73 49.04
C LEU A 28 7.60 12.36 49.84
N ALA A 29 6.54 12.00 49.16
CA ALA A 29 5.31 11.54 49.81
C ALA A 29 5.61 10.16 50.36
N ASP A 30 5.51 10.09 51.67
CA ASP A 30 5.49 8.91 52.49
C ASP A 30 4.46 7.91 51.93
N ASP A 31 4.83 6.68 51.82
CA ASP A 31 4.21 5.37 51.53
C ASP A 31 2.66 5.25 51.34
N LYS A 32 1.94 6.27 50.92
CA LYS A 32 0.50 6.20 50.68
C LYS A 32 0.17 5.26 49.55
N LYS A 33 -0.70 4.29 49.83
CA LYS A 33 -1.12 3.31 48.83
C LYS A 33 -2.39 3.77 48.13
N VAL A 34 -2.36 3.79 46.79
CA VAL A 34 -3.54 4.07 45.95
C VAL A 34 -4.60 2.99 46.14
N THR A 35 -5.80 3.39 46.53
CA THR A 35 -6.97 2.52 46.76
C THR A 35 -7.98 2.55 45.64
N SER A 36 -8.18 3.73 45.00
CA SER A 36 -8.99 3.85 43.76
C SER A 36 -8.45 4.92 42.81
N VAL A 37 -8.82 4.79 41.54
CA VAL A 37 -8.56 5.77 40.48
C VAL A 37 -9.84 5.92 39.66
N GLU A 38 -10.26 7.13 39.46
CA GLU A 38 -11.46 7.49 38.69
C GLU A 38 -11.10 8.59 37.69
N VAL A 39 -11.82 8.65 36.56
CA VAL A 39 -11.66 9.78 35.61
C VAL A 39 -12.40 10.97 36.16
N GLU A 40 -11.70 12.06 36.44
CA GLU A 40 -12.27 13.33 36.88
C GLU A 40 -12.66 14.20 35.70
N THR A 41 -11.74 14.37 34.73
CA THR A 41 -12.03 15.02 33.44
C THR A 41 -11.49 14.17 32.29
N MET A 42 -12.27 14.12 31.22
CA MET A 42 -11.82 13.46 29.97
C MET A 42 -10.74 14.31 29.28
N PRO A 43 -9.88 13.70 28.48
CA PRO A 43 -8.99 14.47 27.59
C PRO A 43 -9.76 15.47 26.71
N ASN A 44 -9.08 16.56 26.32
CA ASN A 44 -9.66 17.60 25.46
C ASN A 44 -10.17 17.05 24.13
N LYS A 45 -9.55 15.98 23.64
CA LYS A 45 -9.95 15.29 22.41
C LYS A 45 -10.34 13.84 22.74
N THR A 46 -11.56 13.46 22.37
CA THR A 46 -12.12 12.11 22.58
C THR A 46 -12.60 11.46 21.28
N VAL A 47 -12.62 12.22 20.15
CA VAL A 47 -12.93 11.72 18.81
C VAL A 47 -11.70 11.96 17.91
N TYR A 48 -11.25 10.93 17.25
CA TYR A 48 -10.05 10.90 16.42
C TYR A 48 -10.38 10.36 15.04
N VAL A 49 -9.64 10.80 14.04
CA VAL A 49 -9.67 10.18 12.71
C VAL A 49 -8.65 9.04 12.67
N ILE A 50 -8.91 8.02 11.85
CA ILE A 50 -7.96 6.91 11.62
C ILE A 50 -6.56 7.46 11.30
N GLY A 51 -5.56 6.96 12.01
CA GLY A 51 -4.15 7.37 11.84
C GLY A 51 -3.70 8.54 12.72
N GLU A 52 -4.62 9.25 13.42
CA GLU A 52 -4.21 10.26 14.38
C GLU A 52 -3.60 9.64 15.63
N GLU A 53 -2.72 10.38 16.29
CA GLU A 53 -2.16 9.95 17.57
C GLU A 53 -3.09 10.31 18.73
N PHE A 54 -3.19 9.40 19.70
CA PHE A 54 -3.93 9.64 20.93
C PHE A 54 -3.20 10.68 21.81
N SER A 55 -3.93 11.67 22.33
CA SER A 55 -3.46 12.65 23.29
C SER A 55 -4.30 12.59 24.56
N ALA A 56 -3.64 12.57 25.72
CA ALA A 56 -4.27 12.63 27.03
C ALA A 56 -4.35 14.05 27.60
N GLU A 57 -3.98 15.06 26.81
CA GLU A 57 -3.95 16.46 27.23
C GLU A 57 -5.31 16.94 27.74
N GLY A 58 -5.30 17.65 28.86
CA GLY A 58 -6.51 18.15 29.52
C GLY A 58 -7.27 17.12 30.37
N GLY A 59 -6.93 15.83 30.24
CA GLY A 59 -7.52 14.78 31.06
C GLY A 59 -6.93 14.74 32.46
N THR A 60 -7.78 14.47 33.46
CA THR A 60 -7.36 14.32 34.87
C THR A 60 -7.99 13.10 35.53
N LEU A 61 -7.28 12.56 36.51
CA LEU A 61 -7.70 11.44 37.34
C LEU A 61 -7.85 11.88 38.76
N LYS A 62 -8.90 11.41 39.42
CA LYS A 62 -9.06 11.49 40.90
C LYS A 62 -8.46 10.22 41.50
N VAL A 63 -7.39 10.39 42.26
CA VAL A 63 -6.67 9.30 42.94
C VAL A 63 -7.04 9.34 44.41
N THR A 64 -7.48 8.21 44.98
CA THR A 64 -7.78 8.07 46.39
C THR A 64 -6.73 7.17 47.05
N TYR A 65 -6.27 7.57 48.23
CA TYR A 65 -5.26 6.85 49.01
C TYR A 65 -5.88 6.11 50.18
N ASP A 66 -5.10 5.24 50.81
CA ASP A 66 -5.53 4.40 51.93
C ASP A 66 -5.79 5.18 53.23
N ASP A 67 -5.30 6.40 53.33
CA ASP A 67 -5.62 7.34 54.42
C ASP A 67 -6.91 8.15 54.18
N GLY A 68 -7.63 7.89 53.05
CA GLY A 68 -8.84 8.59 52.64
C GLY A 68 -8.63 9.92 51.95
N THR A 69 -7.39 10.37 51.78
CA THR A 69 -7.10 11.61 51.02
C THR A 69 -7.27 11.38 49.51
N THR A 70 -7.56 12.46 48.80
CA THR A 70 -7.71 12.44 47.32
C THR A 70 -6.81 13.47 46.68
N GLU A 71 -6.32 13.16 45.49
CA GLU A 71 -5.50 14.02 44.63
C GLU A 71 -6.02 14.04 43.20
N ILE A 72 -5.98 15.21 42.56
CA ILE A 72 -6.25 15.31 41.11
C ILE A 72 -4.93 15.28 40.36
N VAL A 73 -4.72 14.24 39.55
CA VAL A 73 -3.50 13.99 38.82
C VAL A 73 -3.79 14.13 37.32
N ALA A 74 -2.96 14.89 36.58
CA ALA A 74 -3.08 14.99 35.14
C ALA A 74 -2.80 13.63 34.47
N MET A 75 -3.55 13.27 33.44
CA MET A 75 -3.30 12.03 32.71
C MET A 75 -1.94 12.01 32.00
N THR A 76 -1.31 13.17 31.81
CA THR A 76 0.03 13.36 31.26
C THR A 76 1.15 13.29 32.31
N ASP A 77 0.80 13.15 33.57
CA ASP A 77 1.77 13.04 34.67
C ASP A 77 2.59 11.74 34.54
N SER A 78 3.86 11.81 34.96
CA SER A 78 4.79 10.68 34.90
C SER A 78 4.39 9.47 35.75
N SER A 79 3.57 9.68 36.78
CA SER A 79 3.01 8.63 37.64
C SER A 79 1.88 7.83 36.99
N VAL A 80 1.30 8.35 35.89
CA VAL A 80 0.18 7.75 35.15
C VAL A 80 0.72 6.95 33.97
N LYS A 81 0.36 5.67 33.93
CA LYS A 81 0.63 4.81 32.75
C LYS A 81 -0.64 4.68 31.92
N LEU A 82 -0.61 5.18 30.69
CA LEU A 82 -1.69 5.04 29.73
C LEU A 82 -1.43 3.90 28.75
N SER A 83 -2.47 3.11 28.45
CA SER A 83 -2.42 2.22 27.30
C SER A 83 -2.47 3.04 26.01
N LYS A 84 -1.71 2.60 24.99
CA LYS A 84 -1.75 3.22 23.65
C LYS A 84 -2.80 2.49 22.80
N PRO A 85 -3.95 3.13 22.50
CA PRO A 85 -4.96 2.51 21.65
C PRO A 85 -4.46 2.46 20.21
N THR A 86 -4.82 1.38 19.50
CA THR A 86 -4.55 1.28 18.06
C THR A 86 -5.55 2.12 17.28
N MET A 87 -5.08 3.13 16.57
CA MET A 87 -5.91 4.10 15.83
C MET A 87 -6.12 3.72 14.35
N LYS A 88 -5.89 2.46 14.00
CA LYS A 88 -5.93 1.99 12.60
C LYS A 88 -7.34 1.65 12.07
N THR A 89 -8.33 1.51 12.94
CA THR A 89 -9.70 1.11 12.57
C THR A 89 -10.73 1.97 13.26
N ALA A 90 -11.77 2.35 12.53
CA ALA A 90 -12.91 3.12 13.05
C ALA A 90 -13.73 2.26 14.01
N ASN A 91 -13.66 2.56 15.27
CA ASN A 91 -14.50 2.00 16.34
C ASN A 91 -14.20 2.69 17.67
N THR A 92 -14.98 2.39 18.69
CA THR A 92 -14.70 2.80 20.06
C THR A 92 -13.48 2.06 20.59
N LYS A 93 -12.50 2.78 21.14
CA LYS A 93 -11.30 2.24 21.78
C LYS A 93 -11.33 2.45 23.27
N ASN A 94 -10.87 1.47 24.02
CA ASN A 94 -10.66 1.58 25.44
C ASN A 94 -9.24 2.08 25.72
N VAL A 95 -9.14 3.12 26.55
CA VAL A 95 -7.86 3.60 27.08
C VAL A 95 -7.83 3.29 28.57
N THR A 96 -6.79 2.62 29.03
CA THR A 96 -6.60 2.28 30.43
C THR A 96 -5.58 3.24 31.04
N ALA A 97 -5.98 3.95 32.08
CA ALA A 97 -5.08 4.74 32.94
C ALA A 97 -4.77 3.94 34.19
N THR A 98 -3.48 3.86 34.53
CA THR A 98 -3.00 3.14 35.72
C THR A 98 -2.16 4.05 36.58
N VAL A 99 -2.48 4.11 37.88
CA VAL A 99 -1.70 4.79 38.92
C VAL A 99 -1.39 3.77 40.01
N GLY A 100 -0.13 3.54 40.28
CA GLY A 100 0.31 2.45 41.16
C GLY A 100 -0.19 1.08 40.70
N LYS A 101 -1.06 0.41 41.47
CA LYS A 101 -1.68 -0.88 41.10
C LYS A 101 -3.16 -0.76 40.73
N LYS A 102 -3.71 0.45 40.70
CA LYS A 102 -5.13 0.69 40.37
C LYS A 102 -5.25 1.23 38.94
N ARG A 103 -6.39 0.91 38.32
CA ARG A 103 -6.65 1.30 36.94
C ARG A 103 -8.10 1.73 36.74
N VAL A 104 -8.29 2.64 35.81
CA VAL A 104 -9.61 3.04 35.30
C VAL A 104 -9.58 2.96 33.78
N VAL A 105 -10.70 2.66 33.16
CA VAL A 105 -10.85 2.58 31.70
C VAL A 105 -11.83 3.68 31.28
N PHE A 106 -11.44 4.42 30.24
CA PHE A 106 -12.33 5.35 29.53
C PHE A 106 -12.33 5.06 28.05
N LYS A 107 -13.28 5.64 27.34
CA LYS A 107 -13.48 5.36 25.92
C LYS A 107 -13.19 6.59 25.08
N ILE A 108 -12.59 6.38 23.95
CA ILE A 108 -12.46 7.34 22.85
C ILE A 108 -13.09 6.74 21.60
N GLU A 109 -13.45 7.57 20.64
CA GLU A 109 -13.99 7.15 19.36
C GLU A 109 -12.96 7.39 18.27
N VAL A 110 -12.78 6.41 17.38
CA VAL A 110 -12.00 6.56 16.14
C VAL A 110 -12.97 6.46 14.98
N VAL A 111 -13.01 7.48 14.14
CA VAL A 111 -13.89 7.59 12.97
C VAL A 111 -13.07 7.61 11.69
N ALA A 112 -13.67 7.18 10.59
CA ALA A 112 -13.08 7.36 9.26
C ALA A 112 -13.13 8.87 8.91
N GLY A 113 -12.06 9.37 8.25
CA GLY A 113 -12.09 10.69 7.62
C GLY A 113 -13.13 10.73 6.50
N MET A 114 -13.57 11.93 6.13
CA MET A 114 -14.45 12.14 4.98
C MET A 114 -13.63 12.69 3.81
N CYS A 115 -14.01 12.29 2.62
CA CYS A 115 -13.52 12.84 1.35
C CYS A 115 -14.71 13.39 0.56
N VAL A 116 -14.45 14.38 -0.29
CA VAL A 116 -15.47 14.99 -1.15
C VAL A 116 -15.22 14.56 -2.58
N VAL A 117 -16.23 13.95 -3.21
CA VAL A 117 -16.26 13.69 -4.65
C VAL A 117 -17.09 14.78 -5.31
N THR A 118 -16.48 15.55 -6.21
CA THR A 118 -17.12 16.63 -6.96
C THR A 118 -17.45 16.16 -8.37
N PHE A 119 -18.70 16.30 -8.79
CA PHE A 119 -19.20 15.94 -10.12
C PHE A 119 -19.29 17.20 -10.99
N ASP A 120 -18.32 17.38 -11.86
CA ASP A 120 -18.24 18.51 -12.79
C ASP A 120 -18.86 18.11 -14.13
N LEU A 121 -19.84 18.88 -14.59
CA LEU A 121 -20.50 18.63 -15.87
C LEU A 121 -19.61 18.97 -17.08
N ASN A 122 -18.48 19.64 -16.85
CA ASN A 122 -17.40 19.86 -17.81
C ASN A 122 -17.83 20.52 -19.14
N TYR A 123 -18.63 21.59 -19.06
CA TYR A 123 -18.92 22.44 -20.21
C TYR A 123 -19.23 23.89 -19.78
N ASP A 124 -19.00 24.87 -20.68
CA ASP A 124 -19.25 26.27 -20.42
C ASP A 124 -20.73 26.54 -20.18
N GLY A 125 -21.03 27.22 -19.07
CA GLY A 125 -22.40 27.53 -18.68
C GLY A 125 -23.13 26.38 -17.98
N ALA A 126 -22.43 25.33 -17.62
CA ALA A 126 -23.00 24.26 -16.84
C ALA A 126 -23.53 24.74 -15.48
N PRO A 127 -24.56 24.09 -14.93
CA PRO A 127 -24.91 24.24 -13.51
C PRO A 127 -23.72 24.00 -12.60
N ALA A 128 -23.79 24.51 -11.37
CA ALA A 128 -22.76 24.25 -10.37
C ALA A 128 -22.56 22.75 -10.15
N ALA A 129 -21.31 22.32 -10.04
CA ALA A 129 -20.94 20.95 -9.75
C ALA A 129 -21.65 20.43 -8.48
N SER A 130 -22.13 19.20 -8.50
CA SER A 130 -22.67 18.53 -7.32
C SER A 130 -21.56 17.82 -6.56
N THR A 131 -21.76 17.59 -5.26
CA THR A 131 -20.78 16.94 -4.42
C THR A 131 -21.38 15.79 -3.63
N GLN A 132 -20.56 14.78 -3.32
CA GLN A 132 -20.89 13.67 -2.43
C GLN A 132 -19.80 13.55 -1.37
N GLU A 133 -20.22 13.46 -0.10
CA GLU A 133 -19.29 13.12 0.99
C GLU A 133 -19.22 11.60 1.13
N VAL A 134 -18.02 11.07 1.15
CA VAL A 134 -17.72 9.64 1.23
C VAL A 134 -16.72 9.40 2.37
N SER A 135 -16.94 8.38 3.18
CA SER A 135 -15.93 7.98 4.18
C SER A 135 -14.64 7.58 3.47
N LYS A 136 -13.50 8.06 3.95
CA LYS A 136 -12.19 7.69 3.38
C LYS A 136 -12.02 6.17 3.33
N GLY A 137 -11.75 5.63 2.14
CA GLY A 137 -11.70 4.19 1.87
C GLY A 137 -13.05 3.57 1.52
N GLY A 138 -14.16 4.33 1.55
CA GLY A 138 -15.46 3.94 1.01
C GLY A 138 -15.57 4.25 -0.48
N THR A 139 -16.67 3.84 -1.11
CA THR A 139 -16.94 4.05 -2.55
C THR A 139 -17.95 5.17 -2.76
N ALA A 140 -17.79 5.93 -3.86
CA ALA A 140 -18.77 6.90 -4.28
C ALA A 140 -19.96 6.18 -4.97
N SER A 141 -21.16 6.78 -4.87
CA SER A 141 -22.30 6.31 -5.65
C SER A 141 -22.37 7.08 -6.95
N GLU A 142 -22.59 6.37 -8.06
CA GLU A 142 -22.80 7.01 -9.36
C GLU A 142 -24.08 7.84 -9.32
N PRO A 143 -24.04 9.14 -9.66
CA PRO A 143 -25.25 9.95 -9.73
C PRO A 143 -26.08 9.57 -10.97
N ALA A 144 -27.36 9.93 -10.96
CA ALA A 144 -28.19 9.79 -12.16
C ALA A 144 -27.53 10.52 -13.34
N ALA A 145 -27.62 9.93 -14.53
CA ALA A 145 -27.08 10.53 -15.75
C ALA A 145 -27.58 11.97 -15.91
N PRO A 146 -26.68 12.96 -16.00
CA PRO A 146 -27.07 14.36 -16.18
C PRO A 146 -27.63 14.58 -17.60
N ALA A 147 -28.38 15.67 -17.79
CA ALA A 147 -28.94 16.03 -19.07
C ALA A 147 -28.27 17.31 -19.61
N ARG A 148 -28.05 17.33 -20.93
CA ARG A 148 -27.56 18.50 -21.69
C ARG A 148 -28.22 18.53 -23.05
N ASP A 149 -28.89 19.67 -23.40
CA ASP A 149 -29.60 19.79 -24.65
C ASP A 149 -28.68 19.60 -25.87
N GLY A 150 -29.08 18.71 -26.79
CA GLY A 150 -28.31 18.35 -27.97
C GLY A 150 -27.10 17.43 -27.74
N TYR A 151 -26.96 16.90 -26.52
CA TYR A 151 -25.87 16.00 -26.17
C TYR A 151 -26.41 14.75 -25.43
N GLU A 152 -25.67 13.65 -25.57
CA GLU A 152 -25.85 12.41 -24.84
C GLU A 152 -24.74 12.29 -23.80
N PHE A 153 -25.09 11.99 -22.55
CA PHE A 153 -24.11 11.68 -21.51
C PHE A 153 -23.52 10.31 -21.79
N VAL A 154 -22.18 10.21 -21.75
CA VAL A 154 -21.47 8.94 -22.02
C VAL A 154 -21.05 8.30 -20.71
N ALA A 155 -20.23 8.98 -19.92
CA ALA A 155 -19.69 8.45 -18.66
C ALA A 155 -19.06 9.57 -17.81
N TRP A 156 -18.74 9.22 -16.57
CA TRP A 156 -17.90 10.02 -15.70
C TRP A 156 -16.44 9.60 -15.84
N TYR A 157 -15.54 10.58 -15.94
CA TYR A 157 -14.10 10.39 -16.06
C TYR A 157 -13.36 10.92 -14.83
N ALA A 158 -12.25 10.29 -14.48
CA ALA A 158 -11.41 10.67 -13.35
C ALA A 158 -10.61 11.96 -13.62
N ASP A 159 -10.48 12.38 -14.86
CA ASP A 159 -9.74 13.56 -15.29
C ASP A 159 -10.43 14.29 -16.44
N ALA A 160 -10.07 15.58 -16.60
CA ALA A 160 -10.69 16.46 -17.60
C ALA A 160 -10.25 16.15 -19.05
N ASP A 161 -9.22 15.35 -19.22
CA ASP A 161 -8.69 14.93 -20.52
C ASP A 161 -9.28 13.60 -21.01
N TYR A 162 -10.19 13.02 -20.19
CA TYR A 162 -10.92 11.76 -20.48
C TYR A 162 -10.00 10.54 -20.65
N THR A 163 -8.89 10.50 -19.91
CA THR A 163 -7.92 9.41 -20.01
C THR A 163 -8.40 8.14 -19.31
N HIS A 164 -9.18 8.30 -18.24
CA HIS A 164 -9.67 7.18 -17.45
C HIS A 164 -11.14 7.40 -17.06
N THR A 165 -11.99 6.42 -17.33
CA THR A 165 -13.34 6.40 -16.76
C THR A 165 -13.24 6.30 -15.24
N TYR A 166 -14.10 7.01 -14.52
CA TYR A 166 -14.13 6.94 -13.07
C TYR A 166 -14.71 5.59 -12.61
N ASP A 167 -13.94 4.87 -11.81
CA ASP A 167 -14.38 3.60 -11.23
C ASP A 167 -15.13 3.85 -9.90
N PHE A 168 -16.45 3.71 -9.93
CA PHE A 168 -17.30 3.83 -8.75
C PHE A 168 -17.14 2.69 -7.74
N ALA A 169 -16.47 1.58 -8.10
CA ALA A 169 -16.13 0.49 -7.19
C ALA A 169 -14.81 0.73 -6.45
N ALA A 170 -13.98 1.64 -6.94
CA ALA A 170 -12.69 1.96 -6.31
C ALA A 170 -12.88 2.76 -5.01
N PRO A 171 -12.02 2.54 -3.99
CA PRO A 171 -12.09 3.27 -2.75
C PRO A 171 -11.62 4.72 -2.91
N VAL A 172 -12.40 5.67 -2.37
CA VAL A 172 -12.06 7.11 -2.37
C VAL A 172 -11.07 7.39 -1.25
N THR A 173 -9.83 7.72 -1.60
CA THR A 173 -8.74 7.94 -0.64
C THR A 173 -8.43 9.41 -0.34
N GLY A 174 -9.01 10.34 -1.11
CA GLY A 174 -8.87 11.79 -0.97
C GLY A 174 -9.96 12.54 -1.71
N ASP A 175 -10.03 13.86 -1.54
CA ASP A 175 -10.93 14.70 -2.32
C ASP A 175 -10.61 14.55 -3.81
N THR A 176 -11.65 14.40 -4.63
CA THR A 176 -11.48 14.18 -6.07
C THR A 176 -12.58 14.90 -6.86
N THR A 177 -12.28 15.24 -8.12
CA THR A 177 -13.26 15.75 -9.07
C THR A 177 -13.38 14.77 -10.21
N VAL A 178 -14.60 14.43 -10.58
CA VAL A 178 -14.94 13.61 -11.75
C VAL A 178 -15.67 14.44 -12.78
N TYR A 179 -15.43 14.15 -14.05
CA TYR A 179 -15.82 14.99 -15.17
C TYR A 179 -16.77 14.26 -16.10
N ALA A 180 -17.91 14.90 -16.44
CA ALA A 180 -18.85 14.33 -17.40
C ALA A 180 -18.30 14.41 -18.82
N PHE A 181 -18.38 13.32 -19.55
CA PHE A 181 -18.11 13.28 -20.98
C PHE A 181 -19.41 13.27 -21.78
N TRP A 182 -19.48 14.10 -22.83
CA TRP A 182 -20.66 14.34 -23.62
C TRP A 182 -20.41 14.10 -25.10
N LYS A 183 -21.34 13.36 -25.73
CA LYS A 183 -21.40 13.11 -27.15
C LYS A 183 -22.51 13.95 -27.78
N LYS A 184 -22.17 14.74 -28.81
CA LYS A 184 -23.19 15.54 -29.52
C LYS A 184 -24.14 14.64 -30.31
N VAL A 185 -25.44 14.84 -30.18
CA VAL A 185 -26.46 14.04 -30.86
C VAL A 185 -26.38 14.25 -32.36
N GLY A 186 -26.32 13.15 -33.13
CA GLY A 186 -26.28 13.20 -34.60
C GLY A 186 -24.91 13.50 -35.21
N ALA A 187 -23.86 13.62 -34.41
CA ALA A 187 -22.50 13.69 -34.91
C ALA A 187 -21.89 12.26 -35.02
N ASP A 188 -21.07 12.06 -36.04
CA ASP A 188 -20.26 10.83 -36.16
C ASP A 188 -19.04 10.93 -35.24
N PHE A 189 -18.68 9.80 -34.65
CA PHE A 189 -17.55 9.69 -33.75
C PHE A 189 -16.62 8.57 -34.18
N VAL A 190 -15.35 8.78 -33.92
CA VAL A 190 -14.26 7.83 -34.08
C VAL A 190 -13.55 7.63 -32.76
N THR A 191 -12.87 6.50 -32.62
CA THR A 191 -12.11 6.18 -31.41
C THR A 191 -10.67 6.66 -31.56
N VAL A 192 -10.22 7.44 -30.59
CA VAL A 192 -8.81 7.80 -30.45
C VAL A 192 -8.25 7.01 -29.27
N THR A 193 -7.18 6.29 -29.51
CA THR A 193 -6.44 5.52 -28.50
C THR A 193 -5.09 6.16 -28.26
N PHE A 194 -4.78 6.45 -27.01
CA PHE A 194 -3.43 6.79 -26.56
C PHE A 194 -2.80 5.52 -25.98
N ASP A 195 -1.73 5.06 -26.60
CA ASP A 195 -0.98 3.87 -26.22
C ASP A 195 0.37 4.31 -25.63
N TYR A 196 0.60 4.02 -24.37
CA TYR A 196 1.85 4.35 -23.69
C TYR A 196 3.03 3.46 -24.12
N ASP A 197 2.77 2.40 -24.91
CA ASP A 197 3.78 1.43 -25.33
C ASP A 197 4.64 0.94 -24.14
N TYR A 198 3.95 0.66 -23.02
CA TYR A 198 4.58 0.29 -21.77
C TYR A 198 3.97 -1.01 -21.22
N TYR A 199 4.69 -2.11 -21.40
CA TYR A 199 4.27 -3.42 -20.93
C TYR A 199 4.42 -3.55 -19.42
N GLY A 200 3.55 -4.36 -18.80
CA GLY A 200 3.61 -4.69 -17.36
C GLY A 200 2.86 -3.73 -16.45
N VAL A 201 2.23 -2.69 -16.96
CA VAL A 201 1.38 -1.77 -16.20
C VAL A 201 -0.10 -2.01 -16.54
N LEU A 202 -0.99 -1.85 -15.55
CA LEU A 202 -2.43 -2.03 -15.74
C LEU A 202 -3.02 -1.01 -16.71
N LEU A 203 -2.53 0.23 -16.66
CA LEU A 203 -3.03 1.35 -17.45
C LEU A 203 -1.98 1.77 -18.49
N ASN A 204 -1.79 0.92 -19.50
CA ASN A 204 -0.83 1.17 -20.58
C ASN A 204 -1.45 1.89 -21.79
N GLN A 205 -2.77 2.03 -21.83
CA GLN A 205 -3.49 2.75 -22.88
C GLN A 205 -4.86 3.21 -22.40
N TYR A 206 -5.40 4.22 -23.04
CA TYR A 206 -6.79 4.63 -22.88
C TYR A 206 -7.39 5.07 -24.21
N SER A 207 -8.70 4.98 -24.33
CA SER A 207 -9.42 5.36 -25.54
C SER A 207 -10.67 6.17 -25.22
N TYR A 208 -10.98 7.14 -26.06
CA TYR A 208 -12.24 7.87 -25.96
C TYR A 208 -12.76 8.27 -27.35
N PRO A 209 -14.09 8.48 -27.48
CA PRO A 209 -14.68 8.90 -28.73
C PRO A 209 -14.45 10.39 -29.00
N VAL A 210 -14.09 10.72 -30.24
CA VAL A 210 -13.86 12.09 -30.73
C VAL A 210 -14.79 12.34 -31.93
N GLU A 211 -15.44 13.52 -31.98
CA GLU A 211 -16.31 13.90 -33.10
C GLU A 211 -15.47 14.01 -34.40
N VAL A 212 -15.93 13.34 -35.46
CA VAL A 212 -15.25 13.37 -36.77
C VAL A 212 -15.07 14.82 -37.25
N GLY A 213 -13.86 15.11 -37.73
CA GLY A 213 -13.49 16.44 -38.21
C GLY A 213 -13.08 17.44 -37.11
N THR A 214 -13.00 16.99 -35.85
CA THR A 214 -12.44 17.81 -34.75
C THR A 214 -11.00 17.37 -34.42
N GLN A 215 -10.29 18.23 -33.72
CA GLN A 215 -8.93 17.96 -33.24
C GLN A 215 -8.94 17.15 -31.94
N VAL A 216 -7.93 16.30 -31.76
CA VAL A 216 -7.64 15.65 -30.49
C VAL A 216 -6.90 16.62 -29.59
N LYS A 217 -7.32 16.73 -28.34
CA LYS A 217 -6.60 17.50 -27.35
C LYS A 217 -5.35 16.72 -26.89
N GLN A 218 -4.19 17.37 -26.93
CA GLN A 218 -2.98 16.78 -26.37
C GLN A 218 -3.13 16.62 -24.85
N PRO A 219 -2.79 15.44 -24.27
CA PRO A 219 -2.79 15.26 -22.82
C PRO A 219 -1.95 16.31 -22.10
N VAL A 220 -2.44 16.85 -20.98
CA VAL A 220 -1.73 17.88 -20.20
C VAL A 220 -0.55 17.29 -19.45
N ALA A 221 -0.71 16.08 -18.93
CA ALA A 221 0.35 15.35 -18.26
C ALA A 221 1.05 14.39 -19.22
N ASN A 222 2.37 14.39 -19.21
CA ASN A 222 3.13 13.36 -19.89
C ASN A 222 3.00 12.04 -19.16
N PRO A 223 2.93 10.89 -19.87
CA PRO A 223 2.97 9.59 -19.23
C PRO A 223 4.33 9.35 -18.56
N GLU A 224 4.35 8.52 -17.54
CA GLU A 224 5.56 8.12 -16.82
C GLU A 224 5.92 6.67 -17.13
N ARG A 225 7.21 6.39 -17.26
CA ARG A 225 7.75 5.05 -17.49
C ARG A 225 9.09 4.89 -16.78
N THR A 226 9.19 3.86 -15.91
CA THR A 226 10.41 3.57 -15.19
C THR A 226 11.60 3.37 -16.15
N GLY A 227 12.71 4.06 -15.88
CA GLY A 227 13.93 3.97 -16.68
C GLY A 227 13.89 4.72 -18.02
N TYR A 228 12.83 5.48 -18.30
CA TYR A 228 12.64 6.23 -19.53
C TYR A 228 12.18 7.65 -19.26
N ALA A 229 12.51 8.55 -20.17
CA ALA A 229 11.93 9.88 -20.28
C ALA A 229 10.95 9.92 -21.46
N PHE A 230 9.77 10.47 -21.22
CA PHE A 230 8.84 10.73 -22.33
C PHE A 230 9.47 11.70 -23.33
N ASP A 231 9.41 11.37 -24.61
CA ASP A 231 9.92 12.22 -25.69
C ASP A 231 8.77 12.99 -26.33
N LYS A 232 7.84 12.30 -26.96
CA LYS A 232 6.75 12.88 -27.72
C LYS A 232 5.65 11.86 -28.00
N TRP A 233 4.56 12.35 -28.60
CA TRP A 233 3.52 11.51 -29.19
C TRP A 233 3.80 11.28 -30.68
N VAL A 234 3.62 10.05 -31.14
CA VAL A 234 3.85 9.63 -32.53
C VAL A 234 2.63 8.89 -33.08
N ASP A 235 2.51 8.89 -34.40
CA ASP A 235 1.54 8.06 -35.12
C ASP A 235 1.99 6.57 -35.18
N GLU A 236 1.19 5.73 -35.81
CA GLU A 236 1.50 4.29 -35.99
C GLU A 236 2.78 4.02 -36.79
N ASN A 237 3.26 5.01 -37.56
CA ASN A 237 4.49 4.92 -38.35
C ASN A 237 5.71 5.47 -37.60
N GLY A 238 5.53 5.97 -36.37
CA GLY A 238 6.59 6.58 -35.58
C GLY A 238 6.91 8.03 -35.93
N SER A 239 6.08 8.69 -36.77
CA SER A 239 6.21 10.12 -37.10
C SER A 239 5.55 10.97 -36.02
N ASP A 240 6.04 12.19 -35.82
CA ASP A 240 5.45 13.12 -34.82
C ASP A 240 3.95 13.33 -35.09
N PHE A 241 3.14 13.11 -34.05
CA PHE A 241 1.70 13.28 -34.17
C PHE A 241 1.32 14.76 -34.17
N ASP A 242 0.60 15.21 -35.22
CA ASP A 242 0.15 16.59 -35.35
C ASP A 242 -1.26 16.79 -34.75
N PHE A 243 -1.32 17.26 -33.51
CA PHE A 243 -2.57 17.56 -32.80
C PHE A 243 -3.40 18.68 -33.43
N SER A 244 -2.87 19.42 -34.41
CA SER A 244 -3.61 20.46 -35.10
C SER A 244 -4.51 19.94 -36.23
N GLN A 245 -4.37 18.67 -36.61
CA GLN A 245 -5.15 18.06 -37.68
C GLN A 245 -6.49 17.50 -37.17
N PRO A 246 -7.55 17.60 -37.96
CA PRO A 246 -8.83 16.99 -37.63
C PRO A 246 -8.76 15.46 -37.78
N ILE A 247 -9.40 14.73 -36.89
CA ILE A 247 -9.47 13.27 -36.92
C ILE A 247 -10.67 12.83 -37.74
N MET A 248 -10.44 11.93 -38.70
CA MET A 248 -11.44 11.48 -39.66
C MET A 248 -11.75 9.97 -39.53
N ALA A 249 -10.94 9.21 -38.77
CA ALA A 249 -11.08 7.76 -38.57
C ALA A 249 -10.48 7.36 -37.21
N ASP A 250 -10.75 6.13 -36.77
CA ASP A 250 -10.10 5.57 -35.61
C ASP A 250 -8.57 5.65 -35.74
N ILE A 251 -7.89 6.06 -34.69
CA ILE A 251 -6.44 6.19 -34.67
C ILE A 251 -5.85 5.75 -33.33
N THR A 252 -4.59 5.32 -33.39
CA THR A 252 -3.76 5.08 -32.20
C THR A 252 -2.58 6.05 -32.21
N ILE A 253 -2.42 6.78 -31.11
CA ILE A 253 -1.34 7.74 -30.86
C ILE A 253 -0.45 7.11 -29.81
N LYS A 254 0.84 6.92 -30.12
CA LYS A 254 1.78 6.20 -29.25
C LYS A 254 2.73 7.14 -28.55
N ALA A 255 3.09 6.81 -27.30
CA ALA A 255 4.17 7.50 -26.63
C ALA A 255 5.54 7.00 -27.17
N ALA A 256 6.40 7.96 -27.50
CA ALA A 256 7.81 7.68 -27.80
C ALA A 256 8.67 7.96 -26.56
N TRP A 257 9.69 7.13 -26.33
CA TRP A 257 10.47 7.12 -25.11
C TRP A 257 11.97 7.15 -25.36
N ASN A 258 12.69 7.91 -24.55
CA ASN A 258 14.15 7.91 -24.48
C ASN A 258 14.60 7.15 -23.24
N LYS A 259 15.36 6.04 -23.41
CA LYS A 259 15.90 5.27 -22.28
C LYS A 259 16.90 6.13 -21.51
N THR A 260 16.73 6.24 -20.19
CA THR A 260 17.54 7.07 -19.29
C THR A 260 18.55 6.25 -18.49
N VAL A 261 18.35 4.95 -18.37
CA VAL A 261 19.30 4.02 -17.73
C VAL A 261 20.19 3.35 -18.76
N SER A 262 21.41 3.03 -18.39
CA SER A 262 22.37 2.36 -19.27
C SER A 262 23.23 1.38 -18.49
N GLY A 263 23.73 0.35 -19.18
CA GLY A 263 24.55 -0.72 -18.58
C GLY A 263 23.76 -1.63 -17.66
N GLN A 264 24.48 -2.43 -16.88
CA GLN A 264 23.88 -3.40 -15.95
C GLN A 264 23.32 -2.68 -14.73
N ASN A 265 22.05 -2.92 -14.42
CA ASN A 265 21.35 -2.41 -13.25
C ASN A 265 20.80 -3.58 -12.45
N THR A 266 20.77 -3.44 -11.13
CA THR A 266 20.19 -4.46 -10.23
C THR A 266 18.82 -4.01 -9.77
N TYR A 267 17.83 -4.83 -10.03
CA TYR A 267 16.44 -4.66 -9.60
C TYR A 267 16.17 -5.64 -8.47
N VAL A 268 15.51 -5.15 -7.42
CA VAL A 268 15.17 -5.95 -6.24
C VAL A 268 13.68 -6.18 -6.22
N PHE A 269 13.30 -7.46 -6.11
CA PHE A 269 11.91 -7.90 -6.02
C PHE A 269 11.73 -8.60 -4.67
N GLU A 270 10.99 -7.96 -3.79
CA GLU A 270 10.80 -8.42 -2.42
C GLU A 270 9.88 -9.66 -2.36
N ALA A 271 10.22 -10.63 -1.53
CA ALA A 271 9.44 -11.86 -1.41
C ALA A 271 8.05 -11.60 -0.80
N GLU A 272 7.94 -10.64 0.10
CA GLU A 272 6.67 -10.24 0.70
C GLU A 272 5.72 -9.51 -0.24
N ASP A 273 6.20 -9.02 -1.38
CA ASP A 273 5.39 -8.37 -2.40
C ASP A 273 4.80 -9.37 -3.41
N THR A 274 5.12 -10.67 -3.28
CA THR A 274 4.49 -11.74 -4.07
C THR A 274 3.11 -12.10 -3.53
N ASP A 275 2.27 -12.77 -4.35
CA ASP A 275 1.00 -13.31 -3.87
C ASP A 275 1.23 -14.49 -2.92
N LEU A 276 0.92 -14.29 -1.65
CA LEU A 276 1.00 -15.31 -0.60
C LEU A 276 -0.35 -15.99 -0.32
N THR A 277 -1.40 -15.67 -1.08
CA THR A 277 -2.75 -16.22 -0.88
C THR A 277 -2.77 -17.73 -1.12
N GLY A 278 -3.32 -18.48 -0.18
CA GLY A 278 -3.43 -19.94 -0.30
C GLY A 278 -2.12 -20.71 -0.22
N LYS A 279 -0.98 -20.05 0.04
CA LYS A 279 0.30 -20.73 0.27
C LYS A 279 0.32 -21.25 1.69
N ILE A 280 0.33 -22.58 1.81
CA ILE A 280 0.21 -23.31 3.08
C ILE A 280 1.57 -23.85 3.47
N GLY A 281 2.05 -23.48 4.65
CA GLY A 281 3.22 -24.10 5.28
C GLY A 281 2.81 -25.09 6.38
N PRO A 282 3.52 -26.21 6.59
CA PRO A 282 3.29 -27.08 7.73
C PRO A 282 3.63 -26.34 9.04
N SER A 283 2.79 -26.52 10.08
CA SER A 283 3.05 -25.89 11.35
C SER A 283 4.15 -26.59 12.14
N TYR A 284 4.81 -25.80 12.96
CA TYR A 284 5.86 -26.23 13.90
C TYR A 284 5.40 -27.29 14.93
N SER A 285 4.11 -27.46 15.14
CA SER A 285 3.51 -28.33 16.14
C SER A 285 2.80 -29.57 15.57
N GLY A 286 2.99 -29.87 14.27
CA GLY A 286 2.29 -31.00 13.61
C GLY A 286 0.82 -30.74 13.30
N SER A 287 0.29 -29.55 13.62
CA SER A 287 -1.00 -29.07 13.14
C SER A 287 -0.75 -28.19 11.90
N ALA A 288 -1.42 -28.46 10.79
CA ALA A 288 -1.31 -27.65 9.60
C ALA A 288 -1.63 -26.19 9.93
N GLN A 289 -0.64 -25.29 9.89
CA GLN A 289 -0.90 -23.86 9.85
C GLN A 289 -1.02 -23.45 8.38
N GLU A 290 -2.19 -23.00 8.06
CA GLU A 290 -2.54 -22.53 6.72
C GLU A 290 -1.95 -21.13 6.46
N LYS A 291 -0.62 -20.94 6.61
CA LYS A 291 -0.05 -19.62 6.27
C LYS A 291 1.45 -19.70 6.02
N SER A 292 1.88 -19.27 4.84
CA SER A 292 3.15 -18.61 4.66
C SER A 292 3.16 -17.40 5.60
N MET A 293 4.27 -17.16 6.29
CA MET A 293 4.37 -16.04 7.23
C MET A 293 5.37 -15.01 6.73
N ILE A 294 4.95 -13.77 6.72
CA ILE A 294 5.88 -12.65 6.65
C ILE A 294 6.53 -12.52 8.01
N ILE A 295 7.85 -12.59 8.03
CA ILE A 295 8.67 -12.44 9.23
C ILE A 295 9.20 -11.01 9.22
N TYR A 296 8.89 -10.26 10.28
CA TYR A 296 9.47 -8.92 10.47
C TYR A 296 10.82 -9.03 11.16
N ASN A 297 11.81 -8.33 10.62
CA ASN A 297 13.12 -8.28 11.24
C ASN A 297 13.70 -6.86 11.18
N GLU A 298 13.36 -6.04 12.15
CA GLU A 298 13.86 -4.65 12.26
C GLU A 298 15.36 -4.52 12.54
N SER A 299 16.05 -5.63 12.83
CA SER A 299 17.42 -5.57 13.36
C SER A 299 18.48 -6.17 12.46
N VAL A 300 18.18 -6.84 11.36
CA VAL A 300 19.16 -7.66 10.66
C VAL A 300 18.90 -7.76 9.17
N GLY A 301 19.62 -7.10 8.35
CA GLY A 301 20.02 -7.40 6.99
C GLY A 301 19.03 -7.98 5.97
N ALA A 302 17.71 -7.93 6.21
CA ALA A 302 16.69 -8.21 5.22
C ALA A 302 16.32 -6.91 4.50
N SER A 303 16.10 -6.95 3.20
CA SER A 303 15.57 -5.86 2.41
C SER A 303 14.19 -5.49 2.94
N GLY A 304 13.86 -4.21 3.05
CA GLY A 304 12.58 -3.76 3.62
C GLY A 304 12.31 -4.17 5.08
N ASN A 305 13.26 -4.82 5.78
CA ASN A 305 13.09 -5.43 7.11
C ASN A 305 12.03 -6.53 7.16
N ARG A 306 11.80 -7.23 6.05
CA ARG A 306 10.82 -8.31 5.94
C ARG A 306 11.41 -9.48 5.17
N MET A 307 10.81 -10.66 5.33
CA MET A 307 11.16 -11.87 4.62
C MET A 307 10.01 -12.86 4.69
N VAL A 308 9.97 -13.84 3.81
CA VAL A 308 8.92 -14.85 3.77
C VAL A 308 9.47 -16.20 4.19
N GLY A 309 8.86 -16.81 5.19
CA GLY A 309 9.21 -18.13 5.69
C GLY A 309 8.06 -19.12 5.61
N TYR A 310 8.29 -20.32 6.15
CA TYR A 310 7.31 -21.40 6.28
C TYR A 310 6.79 -21.98 4.94
N LEU A 311 7.58 -21.89 3.88
CA LEU A 311 7.25 -22.41 2.55
C LEU A 311 7.74 -23.87 2.38
N TYR A 312 7.46 -24.74 3.35
CA TYR A 312 8.05 -26.07 3.43
C TYR A 312 7.34 -27.17 2.64
N ALA A 313 6.11 -26.93 2.18
CA ALA A 313 5.38 -27.93 1.45
C ALA A 313 5.87 -28.05 0.00
N SER A 314 6.12 -29.29 -0.44
CA SER A 314 6.49 -29.54 -1.84
C SER A 314 5.45 -28.99 -2.81
N GLY A 315 5.91 -28.29 -3.85
CA GLY A 315 5.07 -27.67 -4.86
C GLY A 315 4.52 -26.27 -4.49
N ILE A 316 4.79 -25.78 -3.27
CA ILE A 316 4.53 -24.36 -2.97
C ILE A 316 5.66 -23.52 -3.56
N SER A 317 5.31 -22.49 -4.32
CA SER A 317 6.27 -21.55 -4.92
C SER A 317 6.00 -20.12 -4.47
N LEU A 318 7.08 -19.34 -4.37
CA LEU A 318 7.01 -17.88 -4.51
C LEU A 318 7.11 -17.53 -5.98
N GLU A 319 6.25 -16.66 -6.46
CA GLU A 319 6.11 -16.31 -7.87
C GLU A 319 6.34 -14.82 -8.06
N PHE A 320 7.45 -14.50 -8.74
CA PHE A 320 7.83 -13.14 -9.06
C PHE A 320 7.50 -12.89 -10.53
N TYR A 321 6.37 -12.25 -10.78
CA TYR A 321 5.96 -11.84 -12.12
C TYR A 321 6.60 -10.49 -12.43
N ILE A 322 7.52 -10.47 -13.38
CA ILE A 322 8.27 -9.29 -13.76
C ILE A 322 8.10 -8.99 -15.24
N ALA A 323 8.14 -7.72 -15.62
CA ALA A 323 8.12 -7.30 -17.00
C ALA A 323 9.48 -6.72 -17.39
N SER A 324 9.98 -7.11 -18.59
CA SER A 324 11.22 -6.62 -19.18
C SER A 324 10.93 -5.78 -20.42
N ASP A 325 11.65 -4.67 -20.58
CA ASP A 325 11.53 -3.79 -21.75
C ASP A 325 12.13 -4.38 -23.03
N MET A 326 13.00 -5.40 -22.92
CA MET A 326 13.69 -6.04 -24.04
C MET A 326 14.04 -7.49 -23.73
N ASP A 327 14.35 -8.25 -24.77
CA ASP A 327 14.97 -9.58 -24.66
C ASP A 327 16.43 -9.42 -24.20
N VAL A 328 16.86 -10.23 -23.24
CA VAL A 328 18.25 -10.33 -22.77
C VAL A 328 18.64 -11.78 -22.55
N ASP A 329 19.91 -12.13 -22.79
CA ASP A 329 20.44 -13.48 -22.64
C ASP A 329 21.43 -13.64 -21.49
N ASP A 330 21.75 -12.54 -20.80
CA ASP A 330 22.85 -12.46 -19.83
C ASP A 330 22.41 -11.90 -18.46
N ALA A 331 21.13 -11.98 -18.14
CA ALA A 331 20.67 -11.58 -16.82
C ALA A 331 21.28 -12.47 -15.72
N ASN A 332 21.63 -11.84 -14.58
CA ASN A 332 22.07 -12.57 -13.40
C ASN A 332 20.98 -12.49 -12.32
N ILE A 333 20.65 -13.63 -11.74
CA ILE A 333 19.66 -13.75 -10.68
C ILE A 333 20.37 -14.16 -9.39
N ASP A 334 20.27 -13.33 -8.37
CA ASP A 334 20.72 -13.65 -7.02
C ASP A 334 19.49 -13.75 -6.10
N VAL A 335 19.42 -14.83 -5.31
CA VAL A 335 18.35 -15.02 -4.33
C VAL A 335 18.90 -14.83 -2.93
N SER A 336 18.37 -13.84 -2.24
CA SER A 336 18.71 -13.51 -0.86
C SER A 336 17.90 -14.39 0.08
N ILE A 337 18.59 -15.27 0.81
CA ILE A 337 17.98 -16.29 1.67
C ILE A 337 18.69 -16.39 3.00
N THR A 338 18.02 -17.03 3.97
CA THR A 338 18.57 -17.33 5.28
C THR A 338 17.96 -18.59 5.88
N GLY A 339 18.53 -19.05 7.01
CA GLY A 339 18.00 -20.11 7.85
C GLY A 339 18.09 -19.71 9.33
N GLU A 340 17.44 -20.46 10.20
CA GLU A 340 17.36 -20.14 11.63
C GLU A 340 18.23 -21.07 12.49
N PHE A 341 17.66 -22.16 12.96
CA PHE A 341 18.23 -23.00 14.01
C PHE A 341 18.95 -24.26 13.50
N VAL A 342 18.82 -24.56 12.21
CA VAL A 342 19.33 -25.79 11.62
C VAL A 342 20.20 -25.45 10.42
N THR A 343 21.38 -26.06 10.32
CA THR A 343 22.19 -25.99 9.09
C THR A 343 21.46 -26.70 7.96
N MET A 344 21.25 -25.98 6.85
CA MET A 344 20.54 -26.44 5.67
C MET A 344 21.45 -26.39 4.45
N SER A 345 21.27 -27.31 3.53
CA SER A 345 22.04 -27.34 2.29
C SER A 345 21.14 -27.69 1.12
N TYR A 346 21.20 -26.88 0.08
CA TYR A 346 20.36 -26.97 -1.12
C TYR A 346 21.18 -26.94 -2.38
N ASP A 347 20.69 -27.61 -3.40
CA ASP A 347 21.03 -27.39 -4.81
C ASP A 347 19.73 -27.28 -5.62
N GLY A 348 19.84 -27.11 -6.93
CA GLY A 348 18.68 -26.93 -7.80
C GLY A 348 17.70 -28.10 -7.85
N ASN A 349 18.03 -29.27 -7.27
CA ASN A 349 17.10 -30.38 -7.14
C ASN A 349 16.27 -30.28 -5.84
N ASP A 350 16.85 -29.70 -4.79
CA ASP A 350 16.21 -29.58 -3.48
C ASP A 350 15.33 -28.33 -3.41
N TYR A 351 15.87 -27.19 -3.87
CA TYR A 351 15.18 -25.91 -3.90
C TYR A 351 15.35 -25.30 -5.31
N GLN A 352 14.27 -25.29 -6.05
CA GLN A 352 14.29 -24.93 -7.47
C GLN A 352 14.16 -23.42 -7.67
N VAL A 353 14.98 -22.88 -8.54
CA VAL A 353 14.80 -21.58 -9.17
C VAL A 353 14.36 -21.84 -10.61
N ILE A 354 13.12 -21.48 -10.95
CA ILE A 354 12.52 -21.73 -12.25
C ILE A 354 12.29 -20.39 -12.93
N VAL A 355 12.80 -20.21 -14.13
CA VAL A 355 12.59 -19.00 -14.91
C VAL A 355 11.88 -19.35 -16.20
N ASN A 356 10.70 -18.75 -16.40
CA ASN A 356 9.84 -19.00 -17.58
C ASN A 356 9.59 -20.51 -17.83
N GLY A 357 9.40 -21.28 -16.74
CA GLY A 357 9.15 -22.70 -16.79
C GLY A 357 10.41 -23.58 -16.90
N GLU A 358 11.60 -23.01 -16.98
CA GLU A 358 12.87 -23.72 -17.04
C GLU A 358 13.59 -23.69 -15.69
N ALA A 359 13.83 -24.87 -15.10
CA ALA A 359 14.59 -24.98 -13.87
C ALA A 359 16.07 -24.66 -14.10
N LYS A 360 16.63 -23.80 -13.28
CA LYS A 360 18.02 -23.37 -13.36
C LYS A 360 18.89 -24.14 -12.38
N SER A 361 20.11 -24.47 -12.83
CA SER A 361 21.11 -25.12 -11.98
C SER A 361 21.98 -24.08 -11.27
N TYR A 362 22.35 -24.39 -10.04
CA TYR A 362 23.31 -23.61 -9.26
C TYR A 362 24.14 -24.53 -8.36
N PRO A 363 25.34 -24.12 -7.94
CA PRO A 363 26.16 -24.89 -7.00
C PRO A 363 25.43 -25.10 -5.68
N ARG A 364 25.69 -26.23 -5.00
CA ARG A 364 25.14 -26.47 -3.67
C ARG A 364 25.55 -25.37 -2.70
N VAL A 365 24.57 -24.77 -2.05
CA VAL A 365 24.73 -23.73 -1.02
C VAL A 365 24.45 -24.32 0.35
N THR A 366 25.16 -23.84 1.36
CA THR A 366 24.94 -24.24 2.76
C THR A 366 24.65 -22.98 3.57
N ILE A 367 23.57 -23.05 4.35
CA ILE A 367 23.17 -22.02 5.29
C ILE A 367 23.43 -22.57 6.68
N GLU A 368 24.40 -22.02 7.38
CA GLU A 368 24.76 -22.45 8.72
C GLU A 368 23.68 -22.03 9.74
N ALA A 369 23.46 -22.89 10.75
CA ALA A 369 22.57 -22.60 11.85
C ALA A 369 23.05 -21.34 12.61
N THR A 370 22.21 -20.32 12.69
CA THR A 370 22.56 -19.05 13.35
C THR A 370 22.22 -19.03 14.84
N GLN A 371 21.46 -19.99 15.34
CA GLN A 371 20.89 -20.02 16.70
C GLN A 371 20.04 -18.76 17.01
N SER A 372 19.54 -18.11 15.97
CA SER A 372 18.78 -16.88 16.05
C SER A 372 17.42 -17.06 15.35
N SER A 373 16.37 -16.55 15.95
CA SER A 373 15.06 -16.39 15.29
C SER A 373 15.03 -15.23 14.30
N MET A 374 16.11 -14.48 14.20
CA MET A 374 16.27 -13.28 13.39
C MET A 374 17.61 -13.32 12.63
N PRO A 375 17.81 -14.28 11.71
CA PRO A 375 19.08 -14.43 11.00
C PRO A 375 19.22 -13.38 9.88
N GLN A 376 20.48 -13.10 9.50
CA GLN A 376 20.77 -12.24 8.36
C GLN A 376 20.59 -12.96 7.04
N CYS A 377 19.95 -12.29 6.08
CA CYS A 377 19.85 -12.74 4.71
C CYS A 377 21.15 -12.47 3.93
N ALA A 378 21.46 -13.33 2.98
CA ALA A 378 22.58 -13.18 2.08
C ALA A 378 22.24 -13.73 0.68
N ASP A 379 22.88 -13.18 -0.35
CA ASP A 379 22.74 -13.62 -1.74
C ASP A 379 23.51 -14.94 -1.93
N LEU A 380 22.90 -16.06 -1.52
CA LEU A 380 23.55 -17.36 -1.50
C LEU A 380 23.34 -18.17 -2.78
N ILE A 381 22.20 -17.99 -3.45
CA ILE A 381 21.95 -18.61 -4.75
C ILE A 381 22.24 -17.57 -5.82
N SER A 382 23.16 -17.88 -6.73
CA SER A 382 23.53 -17.01 -7.84
C SER A 382 23.51 -17.78 -9.16
N ILE A 383 22.73 -17.29 -10.11
CA ILE A 383 22.54 -17.89 -11.44
C ILE A 383 22.87 -16.85 -12.49
N LYS A 384 23.76 -17.19 -13.42
CA LYS A 384 24.24 -16.28 -14.46
C LYS A 384 23.77 -16.70 -15.83
N GLY A 385 23.68 -15.73 -16.74
CA GLY A 385 23.34 -15.97 -18.12
C GLY A 385 21.91 -16.46 -18.29
N VAL A 386 20.97 -15.83 -17.60
CA VAL A 386 19.56 -16.17 -17.67
C VAL A 386 18.90 -15.37 -18.79
N HIS A 387 18.16 -16.08 -19.65
CA HIS A 387 17.33 -15.43 -20.66
C HIS A 387 16.05 -14.86 -20.03
N LEU A 388 15.75 -13.58 -20.33
CA LEU A 388 14.48 -12.92 -20.05
C LEU A 388 13.86 -12.46 -21.38
N ASN A 389 12.57 -12.73 -21.54
CA ASN A 389 11.82 -12.28 -22.71
C ASN A 389 11.45 -10.80 -22.58
N LYS A 390 11.39 -10.08 -23.68
CA LYS A 390 10.65 -8.82 -23.70
C LYS A 390 9.21 -9.08 -23.29
N GLY A 391 8.69 -8.27 -22.37
CA GLY A 391 7.36 -8.45 -21.77
C GLY A 391 7.41 -9.33 -20.52
N ALA A 392 6.40 -10.18 -20.32
CA ALA A 392 6.21 -10.97 -19.11
C ALA A 392 7.29 -12.03 -18.90
N ASN A 393 7.77 -12.13 -17.67
CA ASN A 393 8.63 -13.18 -17.17
C ASN A 393 8.16 -13.65 -15.80
N LEU A 394 8.37 -14.93 -15.51
CA LEU A 394 8.06 -15.52 -14.24
C LEU A 394 9.30 -16.15 -13.62
N ILE A 395 9.69 -15.70 -12.45
CA ILE A 395 10.70 -16.35 -11.61
C ILE A 395 9.97 -17.03 -10.45
N GLN A 396 10.16 -18.35 -10.32
CA GLN A 396 9.56 -19.13 -9.24
C GLN A 396 10.64 -19.71 -8.35
N LEU A 397 10.45 -19.59 -7.04
CA LEU A 397 11.26 -20.25 -6.02
C LEU A 397 10.41 -21.35 -5.39
N MET A 398 10.80 -22.60 -5.53
CA MET A 398 9.97 -23.74 -5.13
C MET A 398 10.77 -24.82 -4.41
N THR A 399 10.30 -25.26 -3.24
CA THR A 399 10.86 -26.44 -2.63
C THR A 399 10.36 -27.72 -3.32
N ASN A 400 11.28 -28.62 -3.66
CA ASN A 400 10.98 -29.92 -4.24
C ASN A 400 11.11 -31.06 -3.22
N ASN A 401 11.48 -30.75 -2.00
CA ASN A 401 11.62 -31.73 -0.96
C ASN A 401 10.26 -32.17 -0.39
N THR A 402 10.06 -33.48 -0.31
CA THR A 402 8.95 -34.06 0.44
C THR A 402 9.30 -34.08 1.90
N ASN A 403 8.71 -33.23 2.71
CA ASN A 403 8.86 -33.24 4.15
C ASN A 403 8.04 -34.40 4.75
N GLU A 404 8.68 -35.49 5.15
CA GLU A 404 8.16 -36.31 6.20
C GLU A 404 8.56 -35.63 7.53
N VAL A 405 7.61 -35.02 8.19
CA VAL A 405 7.73 -34.62 9.60
C VAL A 405 7.66 -35.90 10.42
N ASP A 406 8.78 -36.57 10.55
CA ASP A 406 8.93 -37.54 11.62
C ASP A 406 9.02 -36.73 12.93
N GLY A 407 8.24 -37.07 13.93
CA GLY A 407 7.97 -36.29 15.14
C GLY A 407 9.18 -35.96 16.03
N THR A 408 10.42 -36.05 15.57
CA THR A 408 11.65 -35.79 16.33
C THR A 408 12.77 -35.08 15.59
N THR A 409 12.71 -34.91 14.28
CA THR A 409 13.73 -34.20 13.50
C THR A 409 13.08 -33.23 12.51
N PHE A 410 13.18 -31.96 12.79
CA PHE A 410 12.81 -30.93 11.83
C PHE A 410 13.81 -30.95 10.68
N LYS A 411 13.38 -31.46 9.55
CA LYS A 411 14.04 -31.19 8.29
C LYS A 411 13.31 -30.00 7.67
N ALA A 412 13.73 -28.80 8.01
CA ALA A 412 13.31 -27.59 7.29
C ALA A 412 13.98 -27.60 5.91
N TYR A 413 13.20 -27.75 4.85
CA TYR A 413 13.74 -27.91 3.51
C TYR A 413 13.45 -26.73 2.60
N ALA A 414 12.97 -25.62 3.12
CA ALA A 414 12.88 -24.37 2.41
C ALA A 414 13.61 -23.27 3.20
N PRO A 415 14.42 -22.45 2.54
CA PRO A 415 14.99 -21.28 3.18
C PRO A 415 13.92 -20.24 3.49
N ILE A 416 14.24 -19.31 4.35
CA ILE A 416 13.54 -18.04 4.48
C ILE A 416 14.04 -17.16 3.34
N VAL A 417 13.13 -16.54 2.61
CA VAL A 417 13.45 -15.72 1.42
C VAL A 417 13.22 -14.25 1.74
N ASP A 418 14.22 -13.45 1.45
CA ASP A 418 14.20 -11.99 1.51
C ASP A 418 13.73 -11.42 0.16
N CYS A 419 14.56 -11.54 -0.86
CA CYS A 419 14.27 -10.99 -2.17
C CYS A 419 14.93 -11.77 -3.31
N VAL A 420 14.49 -11.49 -4.52
CA VAL A 420 15.18 -11.84 -5.76
C VAL A 420 15.77 -10.58 -6.35
N LYS A 421 17.08 -10.60 -6.63
CA LYS A 421 17.80 -9.52 -7.31
C LYS A 421 18.08 -9.95 -8.74
N VAL A 422 17.73 -9.12 -9.70
CA VAL A 422 18.00 -9.37 -11.11
C VAL A 422 18.91 -8.26 -11.63
N THR A 423 20.11 -8.62 -12.08
CA THR A 423 21.06 -7.69 -12.67
C THR A 423 21.08 -7.88 -14.19
N THR A 424 20.73 -6.83 -14.93
CA THR A 424 20.59 -6.86 -16.37
C THR A 424 20.68 -5.45 -16.97
N GLU A 425 20.88 -5.35 -18.29
CA GLU A 425 20.77 -4.09 -19.03
C GLU A 425 19.33 -3.72 -19.39
N ALA A 426 18.38 -4.66 -19.27
CA ALA A 426 16.98 -4.39 -19.42
C ALA A 426 16.45 -3.52 -18.27
N VAL A 427 15.37 -2.80 -18.52
CA VAL A 427 14.55 -2.18 -17.44
C VAL A 427 13.51 -3.19 -17.00
N LEU A 428 13.54 -3.51 -15.71
CA LEU A 428 12.59 -4.44 -15.10
C LEU A 428 11.65 -3.70 -14.16
N ILE A 429 10.39 -4.14 -14.16
CA ILE A 429 9.35 -3.73 -13.22
C ILE A 429 8.57 -4.95 -12.75
N TRP A 430 7.80 -4.83 -11.66
CA TRP A 430 6.74 -5.78 -11.38
C TRP A 430 5.71 -5.78 -12.51
N ASP A 431 5.23 -6.97 -12.92
CA ASP A 431 4.13 -7.07 -13.88
C ASP A 431 2.80 -6.93 -13.12
N GLU A 432 2.22 -5.74 -13.13
CA GLU A 432 0.96 -5.41 -12.44
C GLU A 432 -0.24 -6.24 -12.94
N ASN A 433 -0.13 -6.83 -14.14
CA ASN A 433 -1.19 -7.69 -14.68
C ASN A 433 -1.24 -9.08 -14.04
N HIS A 434 -0.19 -9.48 -13.29
CA HIS A 434 -0.05 -10.82 -12.72
C HIS A 434 0.20 -10.79 -11.21
N ASN A 435 0.79 -9.72 -10.67
CA ASN A 435 1.06 -9.60 -9.25
C ASN A 435 -0.09 -8.87 -8.55
N GLU A 436 -1.04 -9.64 -8.03
CA GLU A 436 -1.91 -9.11 -6.97
C GLU A 436 -1.04 -8.97 -5.71
N PRO A 437 -0.87 -7.77 -5.15
CA PRO A 437 -0.17 -7.63 -3.88
C PRO A 437 -0.83 -8.52 -2.83
N ALA A 438 -0.05 -9.21 -2.03
CA ALA A 438 -0.55 -10.10 -1.00
C ALA A 438 -1.57 -9.39 -0.11
N THR A 439 -2.85 -9.63 -0.33
CA THR A 439 -3.96 -8.95 0.37
C THR A 439 -4.19 -9.46 1.79
N GLY A 440 -3.31 -10.32 2.31
CA GLY A 440 -3.43 -10.94 3.61
C GLY A 440 -2.41 -10.45 4.62
N ASN A 441 -2.80 -9.57 5.51
CA ASN A 441 -2.05 -9.12 6.69
C ASN A 441 -0.91 -8.09 6.48
N TYR A 442 -0.88 -7.36 5.38
CA TYR A 442 -0.09 -6.15 5.31
C TYR A 442 -0.62 -5.12 6.31
N GLN A 443 0.12 -4.96 7.37
CA GLN A 443 0.12 -3.71 8.12
C GLN A 443 1.31 -2.90 7.61
N LYS A 444 1.09 -2.03 6.61
CA LYS A 444 2.03 -0.95 6.29
C LYS A 444 2.14 0.01 7.47
#